data_9a71c1d5bcdabd493dd57765ab7d205f
#
_entry.id   9a71c1d5bcdabd493dd57765ab7d205f
#
_cell.length_a   1.000
_cell.length_b   1.000
_cell.length_c   1.000
_cell.angle_alpha   90.00
_cell.angle_beta   90.00
_cell.angle_gamma   90.00
#
_symmetry.space_group_name_H-M   'P 1'
#
loop_
_entity.id
_entity.type
_entity.pdbx_description
1 polymer ?
#
loop_
_entity_poly.entity_id
_entity_poly.type
_entity_poly.pdbx_seq_one_letter_code
_entity_poly.pdbx_strand_id
1 'polypeptide(L)'
;MEISRRHFIRTIGIISISADKVWAKSKKSSSPVSERIDKDKPEASKIRVAQIKVRPDKGKLQANHEKLFSVLDDVAKNEDIDVVVTPECFLDGYVSTEESVTKESIAKYAINPLSSKYTKAISSWACKNQVWFIFGCTRKAEDGIFNTALIYSRSGALAGAYDKLHLQTHDHKYTPGKHLHIYESDFGLFGVMICADRRWPETARTLALQGARVIFNPTYGMHNDLNLCIIRTRSYENGIFIVFTHPQQSLITGPGGDIICNNEDVKKTYTVTEIALSEAPSNRGGHIVDRRPDVYKL
;
A
#
# COMPACT_ATOMS: atom_id res chain seq x y z
N MET A 1 10.65 32.03 7.56
CA MET A 1 10.53 31.37 8.86
C MET A 1 9.36 30.38 8.71
N GLU A 2 9.67 29.18 8.22
CA GLU A 2 8.66 28.13 7.99
C GLU A 2 8.28 27.49 9.32
N ILE A 3 7.00 27.56 9.66
CA ILE A 3 6.46 26.97 10.88
C ILE A 3 6.23 25.49 10.60
N SER A 4 7.01 24.64 11.26
CA SER A 4 6.88 23.19 11.23
C SER A 4 5.46 22.75 11.60
N ARG A 5 4.87 21.84 10.81
CA ARG A 5 3.51 21.28 10.97
C ARG A 5 3.27 20.51 12.29
N ARG A 6 4.25 20.45 13.18
CA ARG A 6 4.23 19.62 14.41
C ARG A 6 3.50 20.20 15.63
N HIS A 7 2.88 21.39 15.56
CA HIS A 7 2.33 22.07 16.75
C HIS A 7 0.82 22.31 16.74
N PHE A 8 0.02 21.28 16.42
CA PHE A 8 -1.42 21.38 16.70
C PHE A 8 -1.97 20.07 17.29
N ILE A 9 -1.72 19.83 18.57
CA ILE A 9 -2.36 18.74 19.32
C ILE A 9 -3.59 19.31 20.02
N ARG A 10 -4.80 18.93 19.60
CA ARG A 10 -6.01 18.95 20.42
C ARG A 10 -6.48 17.51 20.64
N THR A 11 -6.62 17.19 21.91
CA THR A 11 -7.10 15.92 22.48
C THR A 11 -8.43 15.51 21.86
N ILE A 12 -8.47 14.39 21.14
CA ILE A 12 -9.71 13.76 20.67
C ILE A 12 -9.77 12.39 21.31
N GLY A 13 -10.87 12.14 22.02
CA GLY A 13 -11.13 10.92 22.75
C GLY A 13 -11.14 9.66 21.88
N ILE A 14 -10.62 8.57 22.41
CA ILE A 14 -10.57 7.25 21.79
C ILE A 14 -11.99 6.70 21.70
N ILE A 15 -12.58 6.69 20.52
CA ILE A 15 -13.79 5.93 20.23
C ILE A 15 -13.36 4.57 19.70
N SER A 16 -13.55 3.51 20.48
CA SER A 16 -13.37 2.14 20.03
C SER A 16 -14.46 1.77 19.02
N ILE A 17 -14.10 1.70 17.75
CA ILE A 17 -15.00 1.21 16.70
C ILE A 17 -14.72 -0.29 16.53
N SER A 18 -15.77 -1.13 16.68
CA SER A 18 -15.65 -2.58 16.49
C SER A 18 -15.27 -2.93 15.04
N ALA A 19 -14.54 -4.03 14.85
CA ALA A 19 -14.07 -4.51 13.54
C ALA A 19 -15.19 -4.60 12.48
N ASP A 20 -16.37 -5.03 12.91
CA ASP A 20 -17.55 -5.15 12.02
C ASP A 20 -17.97 -3.81 11.41
N LYS A 21 -17.74 -2.70 12.10
CA LYS A 21 -18.06 -1.36 11.58
C LYS A 21 -17.01 -0.85 10.57
N VAL A 22 -15.77 -1.27 10.68
CA VAL A 22 -14.73 -0.93 9.70
C VAL A 22 -15.02 -1.66 8.37
N TRP A 23 -15.40 -2.95 8.45
CA TRP A 23 -15.78 -3.75 7.28
C TRP A 23 -17.14 -3.36 6.70
N ALA A 24 -18.11 -2.96 7.53
CA ALA A 24 -19.45 -2.56 7.09
C ALA A 24 -19.47 -1.19 6.40
N LYS A 25 -18.59 -0.26 6.75
CA LYS A 25 -18.49 1.04 6.05
C LYS A 25 -18.01 0.92 4.61
N SER A 26 -17.22 -0.11 4.28
CA SER A 26 -16.79 -0.36 2.90
C SER A 26 -17.92 -0.85 1.97
N LYS A 27 -19.05 -1.33 2.53
CA LYS A 27 -20.16 -1.91 1.77
C LYS A 27 -21.26 -0.92 1.34
N LYS A 28 -21.21 0.35 1.76
CA LYS A 28 -22.25 1.34 1.44
C LYS A 28 -21.68 2.55 0.72
N SER A 29 -21.49 2.45 -0.60
CA SER A 29 -21.62 3.63 -1.45
C SER A 29 -21.71 3.25 -2.93
N SER A 30 -22.93 3.19 -3.42
CA SER A 30 -23.30 2.97 -4.83
C SER A 30 -23.56 4.27 -5.62
N SER A 31 -23.07 5.41 -5.15
CA SER A 31 -23.12 6.66 -5.92
C SER A 31 -21.94 6.74 -6.90
N PRO A 32 -22.12 7.31 -8.11
CA PRO A 32 -21.02 7.53 -9.05
C PRO A 32 -19.90 8.33 -8.39
N VAL A 33 -18.65 7.92 -8.63
CA VAL A 33 -17.44 8.53 -8.05
C VAL A 33 -17.34 10.03 -8.38
N SER A 34 -17.97 10.47 -9.48
CA SER A 34 -17.99 11.88 -9.91
C SER A 34 -18.66 12.85 -8.92
N GLU A 35 -19.50 12.37 -8.00
CA GLU A 35 -20.21 13.21 -7.01
C GLU A 35 -19.51 13.31 -5.65
N ARG A 36 -18.42 12.55 -5.42
CA ARG A 36 -17.78 12.41 -4.11
C ARG A 36 -16.48 13.19 -3.95
N ILE A 37 -16.03 13.89 -4.98
CA ILE A 37 -14.88 14.74 -4.85
C ILE A 37 -15.36 16.00 -4.12
N ASP A 38 -15.13 16.05 -2.82
CA ASP A 38 -15.28 17.25 -2.02
C ASP A 38 -14.25 18.27 -2.55
N LYS A 39 -14.71 19.18 -3.40
CA LYS A 39 -13.85 20.13 -4.15
C LYS A 39 -13.15 21.15 -3.25
N ASP A 40 -13.48 21.18 -1.96
CA ASP A 40 -13.05 22.19 -1.00
C ASP A 40 -11.95 21.75 -0.03
N LYS A 41 -11.54 20.45 -0.04
CA LYS A 41 -10.35 20.05 0.71
C LYS A 41 -9.10 20.30 -0.12
N PRO A 42 -8.15 21.11 0.36
CA PRO A 42 -6.86 21.23 -0.29
C PRO A 42 -6.15 19.87 -0.19
N GLU A 43 -6.13 19.15 -1.29
CA GLU A 43 -5.30 17.95 -1.41
C GLU A 43 -3.83 18.37 -1.27
N ALA A 44 -3.06 17.66 -0.45
CA ALA A 44 -1.62 17.86 -0.44
C ALA A 44 -1.10 17.64 -1.86
N SER A 45 -0.56 18.68 -2.47
CA SER A 45 -0.06 18.63 -3.84
C SER A 45 1.14 17.70 -3.98
N LYS A 46 1.84 17.43 -2.87
CA LYS A 46 3.05 16.60 -2.79
C LYS A 46 3.02 15.71 -1.56
N ILE A 47 3.58 14.50 -1.69
CA ILE A 47 3.83 13.59 -0.58
C ILE A 47 5.24 13.03 -0.64
N ARG A 48 5.83 12.79 0.53
CA ARG A 48 7.12 12.10 0.67
C ARG A 48 6.89 10.66 1.10
N VAL A 49 7.30 9.73 0.25
CA VAL A 49 7.08 8.29 0.43
C VAL A 49 8.37 7.62 0.84
N ALA A 50 8.39 6.98 2.01
CA ALA A 50 9.45 6.12 2.47
C ALA A 50 9.17 4.66 2.06
N GLN A 51 9.97 4.14 1.15
CA GLN A 51 9.94 2.75 0.73
C GLN A 51 10.98 1.96 1.53
N ILE A 52 10.53 1.00 2.33
CA ILE A 52 11.42 0.14 3.13
C ILE A 52 12.05 -0.92 2.21
N LYS A 53 13.39 -0.97 2.23
CA LYS A 53 14.18 -1.81 1.33
C LYS A 53 15.05 -2.80 2.12
N VAL A 54 14.39 -3.59 2.95
CA VAL A 54 15.01 -4.61 3.79
C VAL A 54 14.45 -5.98 3.43
N ARG A 55 15.32 -6.97 3.28
CA ARG A 55 14.90 -8.35 3.10
C ARG A 55 14.56 -8.97 4.46
N PRO A 56 13.29 -9.36 4.68
CA PRO A 56 12.91 -10.04 5.91
C PRO A 56 13.37 -11.50 5.91
N ASP A 57 13.56 -12.06 7.09
CA ASP A 57 13.92 -13.46 7.29
C ASP A 57 12.67 -14.34 7.29
N LYS A 58 12.73 -15.48 6.62
CA LYS A 58 11.63 -16.43 6.51
C LYS A 58 11.16 -16.94 7.88
N GLY A 59 9.89 -16.76 8.19
CA GLY A 59 9.23 -17.23 9.41
C GLY A 59 9.67 -16.55 10.71
N LYS A 60 10.48 -15.49 10.66
CA LYS A 60 11.05 -14.83 11.84
C LYS A 60 10.32 -13.54 12.19
N LEU A 61 9.02 -13.63 12.55
CA LEU A 61 8.17 -12.46 12.77
C LEU A 61 8.79 -11.43 13.74
N GLN A 62 9.32 -11.88 14.87
CA GLN A 62 9.90 -10.99 15.87
C GLN A 62 11.15 -10.28 15.33
N ALA A 63 12.07 -11.03 14.72
CA ALA A 63 13.29 -10.46 14.15
C ALA A 63 12.99 -9.48 13.00
N ASN A 64 12.01 -9.81 12.14
CA ASN A 64 11.58 -8.92 11.06
C ASN A 64 10.94 -7.63 11.59
N HIS A 65 10.17 -7.73 12.66
CA HIS A 65 9.62 -6.58 13.33
C HIS A 65 10.73 -5.68 13.92
N GLU A 66 11.71 -6.25 14.59
CA GLU A 66 12.87 -5.52 15.14
C GLU A 66 13.70 -4.85 14.04
N LYS A 67 13.97 -5.58 12.93
CA LYS A 67 14.61 -5.00 11.74
C LYS A 67 13.82 -3.80 11.19
N LEU A 68 12.50 -3.93 11.07
CA LEU A 68 11.66 -2.83 10.60
C LEU A 68 11.78 -1.62 11.51
N PHE A 69 11.65 -1.80 12.82
CA PHE A 69 11.69 -0.68 13.77
C PHE A 69 13.03 0.01 13.83
N SER A 70 14.15 -0.73 13.69
CA SER A 70 15.49 -0.13 13.55
C SER A 70 15.55 0.82 12.35
N VAL A 71 14.96 0.45 11.20
CA VAL A 71 14.91 1.30 10.01
C VAL A 71 13.93 2.47 10.21
N LEU A 72 12.78 2.22 10.82
CA LEU A 72 11.78 3.26 11.09
C LEU A 72 12.30 4.35 12.03
N ASP A 73 13.12 4.00 13.01
CA ASP A 73 13.77 4.96 13.91
C ASP A 73 14.75 5.85 13.15
N ASP A 74 15.48 5.29 12.19
CA ASP A 74 16.39 6.05 11.32
C ASP A 74 15.61 6.98 10.38
N VAL A 75 14.55 6.47 9.74
CA VAL A 75 13.67 7.28 8.90
C VAL A 75 13.07 8.44 9.68
N ALA A 76 12.48 8.18 10.85
CA ALA A 76 11.81 9.21 11.67
C ALA A 76 12.77 10.28 12.20
N LYS A 77 14.04 9.93 12.35
CA LYS A 77 15.09 10.85 12.82
C LYS A 77 15.60 11.77 11.71
N ASN A 78 15.73 11.25 10.50
CA ASN A 78 16.46 11.89 9.41
C ASN A 78 15.53 12.47 8.31
N GLU A 79 14.28 12.03 8.24
CA GLU A 79 13.38 12.35 7.13
C GLU A 79 12.02 12.88 7.61
N ASP A 80 11.48 13.81 6.85
CA ASP A 80 10.08 14.21 6.94
C ASP A 80 9.29 13.42 5.90
N ILE A 81 8.31 12.62 6.31
CA ILE A 81 7.61 11.68 5.45
C ILE A 81 6.08 11.71 5.68
N ASP A 82 5.35 11.35 4.64
CA ASP A 82 3.87 11.25 4.68
C ASP A 82 3.39 9.81 4.70
N VAL A 83 4.10 8.91 4.01
CA VAL A 83 3.72 7.50 3.86
C VAL A 83 4.92 6.58 3.99
N VAL A 84 4.77 5.50 4.76
CA VAL A 84 5.72 4.38 4.79
C VAL A 84 5.12 3.17 4.09
N VAL A 85 5.90 2.50 3.26
CA VAL A 85 5.51 1.27 2.56
C VAL A 85 6.54 0.19 2.80
N THR A 86 6.11 -0.97 3.33
CA THR A 86 6.97 -2.16 3.43
C THR A 86 6.82 -3.05 2.18
N PRO A 87 7.76 -3.96 1.91
CA PRO A 87 7.55 -5.05 0.97
C PRO A 87 6.36 -5.95 1.32
N GLU A 88 5.94 -6.76 0.35
CA GLU A 88 4.94 -7.83 0.49
C GLU A 88 5.33 -8.81 1.59
N CYS A 89 4.36 -9.24 2.42
CA CYS A 89 4.54 -10.21 3.51
C CYS A 89 5.80 -9.95 4.36
N PHE A 90 6.09 -8.68 4.63
CA PHE A 90 7.32 -8.29 5.32
C PHE A 90 7.44 -8.96 6.69
N LEU A 91 6.35 -9.02 7.45
CA LEU A 91 6.41 -9.53 8.82
C LEU A 91 6.87 -10.99 8.90
N ASP A 92 6.35 -11.84 8.04
CA ASP A 92 6.66 -13.27 8.03
C ASP A 92 7.78 -13.66 7.05
N GLY A 93 8.28 -12.72 6.26
CA GLY A 93 9.32 -12.95 5.26
C GLY A 93 8.82 -13.70 4.04
N TYR A 94 7.52 -13.65 3.74
CA TYR A 94 6.89 -14.31 2.61
C TYR A 94 7.09 -15.84 2.66
N VAL A 95 6.73 -16.44 3.79
CA VAL A 95 6.93 -17.88 4.06
C VAL A 95 6.23 -18.80 3.08
N SER A 96 5.21 -18.33 2.37
CA SER A 96 4.51 -19.15 1.37
C SER A 96 5.44 -19.65 0.26
N THR A 97 6.58 -19.00 0.04
CA THR A 97 7.60 -19.45 -0.92
C THR A 97 8.43 -20.63 -0.44
N GLU A 98 8.35 -20.99 0.86
CA GLU A 98 9.05 -22.16 1.40
C GLU A 98 8.26 -23.44 1.10
N GLU A 99 8.91 -24.46 0.53
CA GLU A 99 8.27 -25.74 0.18
C GLU A 99 7.73 -26.47 1.41
N SER A 100 8.40 -26.32 2.56
CA SER A 100 8.00 -26.92 3.83
C SER A 100 6.73 -26.30 4.44
N VAL A 101 6.31 -25.13 3.97
CA VAL A 101 5.10 -24.45 4.43
C VAL A 101 3.92 -24.94 3.60
N THR A 102 2.91 -25.51 4.24
CA THR A 102 1.66 -25.95 3.61
C THR A 102 0.53 -24.95 3.86
N LYS A 103 -0.63 -25.20 3.23
CA LYS A 103 -1.84 -24.40 3.45
C LYS A 103 -2.31 -24.45 4.91
N GLU A 104 -2.11 -25.58 5.59
CA GLU A 104 -2.47 -25.77 7.00
C GLU A 104 -1.46 -25.12 7.93
N SER A 105 -0.17 -25.19 7.59
CA SER A 105 0.91 -24.68 8.45
C SER A 105 1.12 -23.18 8.34
N ILE A 106 0.68 -22.52 7.25
CA ILE A 106 0.88 -21.08 7.04
C ILE A 106 0.18 -20.22 8.12
N ALA A 107 -0.87 -20.77 8.73
CA ALA A 107 -1.59 -20.13 9.83
C ALA A 107 -0.70 -19.80 11.05
N LYS A 108 0.44 -20.50 11.23
CA LYS A 108 1.42 -20.26 12.31
C LYS A 108 2.10 -18.89 12.17
N TYR A 109 2.14 -18.34 10.97
CA TYR A 109 2.79 -17.06 10.64
C TYR A 109 1.78 -15.92 10.48
N ALA A 110 0.50 -16.25 10.54
CA ALA A 110 -0.58 -15.30 10.36
C ALA A 110 -0.90 -14.55 11.65
N ILE A 111 -1.16 -13.26 11.51
CA ILE A 111 -1.55 -12.39 12.62
C ILE A 111 -3.00 -11.92 12.49
N ASN A 112 -3.67 -11.75 13.62
CA ASN A 112 -4.92 -11.00 13.68
C ASN A 112 -4.58 -9.51 13.87
N PRO A 113 -4.97 -8.61 12.94
CA PRO A 113 -4.59 -7.20 12.99
C PRO A 113 -5.07 -6.46 14.23
N LEU A 114 -6.16 -6.91 14.84
CA LEU A 114 -6.77 -6.21 15.99
C LEU A 114 -6.13 -6.57 17.34
N SER A 115 -5.49 -7.73 17.43
CA SER A 115 -4.93 -8.24 18.70
C SER A 115 -3.41 -8.40 18.71
N SER A 116 -2.77 -8.41 17.52
CA SER A 116 -1.34 -8.65 17.41
C SER A 116 -0.51 -7.52 18.04
N LYS A 117 0.53 -7.90 18.77
CA LYS A 117 1.52 -6.94 19.31
C LYS A 117 2.25 -6.17 18.19
N TYR A 118 2.49 -6.80 17.05
CA TYR A 118 3.17 -6.21 15.91
C TYR A 118 2.36 -5.06 15.28
N THR A 119 1.08 -5.29 15.06
CA THR A 119 0.18 -4.28 14.50
C THR A 119 -0.08 -3.13 15.47
N LYS A 120 -0.16 -3.42 16.78
CA LYS A 120 -0.24 -2.37 17.82
C LYS A 120 0.98 -1.46 17.81
N ALA A 121 2.18 -2.03 17.64
CA ALA A 121 3.41 -1.25 17.54
C ALA A 121 3.43 -0.37 16.27
N ILE A 122 3.02 -0.91 15.09
CA ILE A 122 2.89 -0.15 13.86
C ILE A 122 1.88 0.99 14.02
N SER A 123 0.70 0.71 14.57
CA SER A 123 -0.34 1.72 14.87
C SER A 123 0.20 2.86 15.75
N SER A 124 0.89 2.51 16.84
CA SER A 124 1.48 3.48 17.74
C SER A 124 2.56 4.32 17.07
N TRP A 125 3.42 3.71 16.25
CA TRP A 125 4.47 4.40 15.51
C TRP A 125 3.90 5.35 14.45
N ALA A 126 2.90 4.90 13.69
CA ALA A 126 2.20 5.72 12.69
C ALA A 126 1.55 6.95 13.34
N CYS A 127 0.88 6.75 14.48
CA CYS A 127 0.27 7.83 15.26
C CYS A 127 1.32 8.82 15.79
N LYS A 128 2.39 8.32 16.40
CA LYS A 128 3.46 9.16 16.97
C LYS A 128 4.11 10.05 15.90
N ASN A 129 4.34 9.51 14.72
CA ASN A 129 5.03 10.22 13.64
C ASN A 129 4.06 10.90 12.66
N GLN A 130 2.75 10.76 12.85
CA GLN A 130 1.70 11.35 12.01
C GLN A 130 1.82 10.96 10.53
N VAL A 131 2.09 9.66 10.25
CA VAL A 131 2.29 9.12 8.90
C VAL A 131 1.27 8.05 8.55
N TRP A 132 0.97 7.90 7.26
CA TRP A 132 0.29 6.72 6.74
C TRP A 132 1.25 5.55 6.67
N PHE A 133 0.75 4.34 6.94
CA PHE A 133 1.60 3.15 6.93
C PHE A 133 0.94 2.01 6.16
N ILE A 134 1.62 1.49 5.14
CA ILE A 134 1.19 0.33 4.35
C ILE A 134 2.10 -0.84 4.70
N PHE A 135 1.55 -1.82 5.42
CA PHE A 135 2.29 -2.89 6.07
C PHE A 135 1.95 -4.27 5.52
N GLY A 136 2.93 -4.93 4.90
CA GLY A 136 2.80 -6.28 4.34
C GLY A 136 2.90 -7.38 5.41
N CYS A 137 1.91 -8.28 5.48
CA CYS A 137 1.90 -9.40 6.40
C CYS A 137 0.98 -10.55 5.93
N THR A 138 1.17 -11.71 6.51
CA THR A 138 0.18 -12.80 6.47
C THR A 138 -0.88 -12.53 7.53
N ARG A 139 -2.15 -12.36 7.10
CA ARG A 139 -3.29 -12.00 7.95
C ARG A 139 -4.21 -13.18 8.18
N LYS A 140 -4.64 -13.37 9.43
CA LYS A 140 -5.71 -14.30 9.79
C LYS A 140 -7.04 -13.57 9.91
N ALA A 141 -8.07 -14.09 9.25
CA ALA A 141 -9.47 -13.68 9.39
C ALA A 141 -10.35 -14.92 9.61
N GLU A 142 -11.65 -14.70 9.81
CA GLU A 142 -12.63 -15.78 10.00
C GLU A 142 -12.76 -16.67 8.76
N ASP A 143 -12.66 -16.07 7.57
CA ASP A 143 -12.87 -16.72 6.27
C ASP A 143 -11.56 -17.17 5.60
N GLY A 144 -10.40 -17.03 6.26
CA GLY A 144 -9.15 -17.56 5.70
C GLY A 144 -7.86 -16.91 6.19
N ILE A 145 -6.78 -17.31 5.52
CA ILE A 145 -5.44 -16.74 5.70
C ILE A 145 -5.07 -16.02 4.41
N PHE A 146 -4.66 -14.76 4.52
CA PHE A 146 -4.47 -13.87 3.38
C PHE A 146 -3.06 -13.28 3.34
N ASN A 147 -2.56 -13.06 2.13
CA ASN A 147 -1.44 -12.17 1.86
C ASN A 147 -2.00 -10.75 1.82
N THR A 148 -1.66 -9.92 2.80
CA THR A 148 -2.36 -8.66 3.07
C THR A 148 -1.41 -7.48 3.19
N ALA A 149 -1.83 -6.34 2.68
CA ALA A 149 -1.32 -5.03 3.02
C ALA A 149 -2.32 -4.35 3.99
N LEU A 150 -1.91 -4.15 5.24
CA LEU A 150 -2.65 -3.40 6.24
C LEU A 150 -2.36 -1.91 6.09
N ILE A 151 -3.38 -1.07 6.21
CA ILE A 151 -3.29 0.36 5.98
C ILE A 151 -3.64 1.09 7.27
N TYR A 152 -2.66 1.82 7.82
CA TYR A 152 -2.85 2.65 9.01
C TYR A 152 -2.83 4.12 8.63
N SER A 153 -3.76 4.89 9.18
CA SER A 153 -3.82 6.34 8.99
C SER A 153 -2.82 7.08 9.90
N ARG A 154 -2.67 8.38 9.71
CA ARG A 154 -1.84 9.24 10.56
C ARG A 154 -2.24 9.19 12.05
N SER A 155 -3.48 8.85 12.37
CA SER A 155 -3.92 8.65 13.76
C SER A 155 -3.58 7.28 14.33
N GLY A 156 -2.92 6.40 13.56
CA GLY A 156 -2.67 5.01 13.93
C GLY A 156 -3.89 4.10 13.82
N ALA A 157 -5.03 4.60 13.36
CA ALA A 157 -6.21 3.77 13.15
C ALA A 157 -6.01 2.85 11.93
N LEU A 158 -6.47 1.60 12.03
CA LEU A 158 -6.55 0.69 10.88
C LEU A 158 -7.61 1.21 9.92
N ALA A 159 -7.17 1.88 8.85
CA ALA A 159 -8.02 2.47 7.83
C ALA A 159 -8.55 1.43 6.84
N GLY A 160 -7.82 0.30 6.67
CA GLY A 160 -8.24 -0.78 5.80
C GLY A 160 -7.22 -1.89 5.67
N ALA A 161 -7.58 -2.86 4.84
CA ALA A 161 -6.72 -3.97 4.46
C ALA A 161 -7.00 -4.34 3.00
N TYR A 162 -5.95 -4.59 2.25
CA TYR A 162 -6.02 -5.13 0.90
C TYR A 162 -5.46 -6.55 0.90
N ASP A 163 -6.26 -7.51 0.50
CA ASP A 163 -5.85 -8.90 0.33
C ASP A 163 -5.54 -9.16 -1.14
N LYS A 164 -4.40 -9.80 -1.41
CA LYS A 164 -3.93 -10.10 -2.76
C LYS A 164 -4.96 -10.87 -3.56
N LEU A 165 -5.31 -10.36 -4.74
CA LEU A 165 -6.32 -10.97 -5.61
C LEU A 165 -5.72 -12.12 -6.43
N HIS A 166 -4.58 -11.87 -7.09
CA HIS A 166 -3.98 -12.80 -8.04
C HIS A 166 -2.87 -13.62 -7.39
N LEU A 167 -3.24 -14.80 -6.95
CA LEU A 167 -2.32 -15.73 -6.29
C LEU A 167 -1.43 -16.44 -7.34
N GLN A 168 -0.12 -16.41 -7.10
CA GLN A 168 0.84 -17.20 -7.86
C GLN A 168 0.91 -18.63 -7.31
N THR A 169 1.59 -19.55 -7.98
CA THR A 169 1.67 -20.97 -7.58
C THR A 169 1.98 -21.18 -6.09
N HIS A 170 2.98 -20.49 -5.56
CA HIS A 170 3.35 -20.54 -4.14
C HIS A 170 2.36 -19.82 -3.22
N ASP A 171 1.52 -18.95 -3.75
CA ASP A 171 0.50 -18.22 -3.01
C ASP A 171 -0.82 -18.99 -2.86
N HIS A 172 -1.00 -20.13 -3.54
CA HIS A 172 -2.21 -20.93 -3.41
C HIS A 172 -2.41 -21.50 -2.01
N LYS A 173 -1.44 -21.29 -1.11
CA LYS A 173 -1.55 -21.52 0.33
C LYS A 173 -2.43 -20.48 1.04
N TYR A 174 -2.62 -19.29 0.44
CA TYR A 174 -3.51 -18.24 0.90
C TYR A 174 -4.93 -18.36 0.34
N THR A 175 -5.84 -17.65 0.95
CA THR A 175 -7.17 -17.38 0.41
C THR A 175 -7.05 -16.13 -0.51
N PRO A 176 -7.60 -16.14 -1.72
CA PRO A 176 -7.58 -14.96 -2.59
C PRO A 176 -8.46 -13.84 -2.02
N GLY A 177 -8.02 -12.60 -2.19
CA GLY A 177 -8.84 -11.42 -1.95
C GLY A 177 -10.06 -11.39 -2.86
N LYS A 178 -11.05 -10.54 -2.51
CA LYS A 178 -12.33 -10.48 -3.21
C LYS A 178 -12.65 -9.09 -3.78
N HIS A 179 -11.89 -8.07 -3.38
CA HIS A 179 -12.26 -6.68 -3.64
C HIS A 179 -11.07 -5.82 -3.99
N LEU A 180 -11.28 -4.89 -4.94
CA LEU A 180 -10.43 -3.75 -5.20
C LEU A 180 -11.06 -2.52 -4.57
N HIS A 181 -10.34 -1.87 -3.64
CA HIS A 181 -10.81 -0.68 -2.95
C HIS A 181 -9.82 0.46 -3.11
N ILE A 182 -10.34 1.68 -3.19
CA ILE A 182 -9.58 2.89 -2.93
C ILE A 182 -9.70 3.28 -1.46
N TYR A 183 -8.71 3.99 -0.98
CA TYR A 183 -8.64 4.52 0.38
C TYR A 183 -8.58 6.04 0.31
N GLU A 184 -9.30 6.68 1.21
CA GLU A 184 -9.32 8.14 1.33
C GLU A 184 -8.30 8.58 2.37
N SER A 185 -7.47 9.56 2.00
CA SER A 185 -6.46 10.16 2.87
C SER A 185 -6.51 11.68 2.81
N ASP A 186 -5.71 12.34 3.65
CA ASP A 186 -5.50 13.78 3.61
C ASP A 186 -4.73 14.27 2.38
N PHE A 187 -4.08 13.36 1.66
CA PHE A 187 -3.42 13.63 0.37
C PHE A 187 -4.23 13.16 -0.84
N GLY A 188 -5.46 12.71 -0.65
CA GLY A 188 -6.36 12.27 -1.72
C GLY A 188 -6.58 10.76 -1.78
N LEU A 189 -7.14 10.29 -2.90
CA LEU A 189 -7.49 8.89 -3.10
C LEU A 189 -6.29 8.08 -3.57
N PHE A 190 -6.07 6.93 -2.95
CA PHE A 190 -5.03 5.99 -3.34
C PHE A 190 -5.52 4.54 -3.40
N GLY A 191 -4.82 3.73 -4.17
CA GLY A 191 -5.05 2.29 -4.27
C GLY A 191 -3.91 1.49 -3.68
N VAL A 192 -4.17 0.21 -3.43
CA VAL A 192 -3.14 -0.79 -3.10
C VAL A 192 -3.33 -2.00 -4.02
N MET A 193 -2.23 -2.53 -4.53
CA MET A 193 -2.15 -3.82 -5.19
C MET A 193 -0.91 -4.55 -4.68
N ILE A 194 -0.93 -5.89 -4.61
CA ILE A 194 0.21 -6.64 -4.08
C ILE A 194 0.90 -7.41 -5.21
N CYS A 195 2.19 -7.15 -5.39
CA CYS A 195 3.12 -7.92 -6.21
C CYS A 195 2.54 -8.25 -7.60
N ALA A 196 2.14 -9.51 -7.83
CA ALA A 196 1.67 -10.02 -9.11
C ALA A 196 0.41 -9.32 -9.63
N ASP A 197 -0.41 -8.69 -8.77
CA ASP A 197 -1.61 -7.96 -9.20
C ASP A 197 -1.31 -6.93 -10.30
N ARG A 198 -0.10 -6.37 -10.34
CA ARG A 198 0.35 -5.43 -11.37
C ARG A 198 0.38 -5.99 -12.78
N ARG A 199 0.42 -7.33 -12.91
CA ARG A 199 0.47 -8.00 -14.23
C ARG A 199 -0.86 -7.89 -14.97
N TRP A 200 -1.97 -7.83 -14.23
CA TRP A 200 -3.31 -7.68 -14.78
C TRP A 200 -3.65 -6.21 -14.94
N PRO A 201 -3.84 -5.74 -16.19
CA PRO A 201 -4.16 -4.33 -16.44
C PRO A 201 -5.44 -3.89 -15.75
N GLU A 202 -6.40 -4.79 -15.58
CA GLU A 202 -7.67 -4.54 -14.91
C GLU A 202 -7.50 -4.04 -13.48
N THR A 203 -6.47 -4.52 -12.75
CA THR A 203 -6.23 -4.11 -11.36
C THR A 203 -5.93 -2.63 -11.27
N ALA A 204 -4.89 -2.17 -11.98
CA ALA A 204 -4.52 -0.75 -11.97
C ALA A 204 -5.60 0.13 -12.61
N ARG A 205 -6.22 -0.35 -13.71
CA ARG A 205 -7.32 0.34 -14.39
C ARG A 205 -8.51 0.57 -13.49
N THR A 206 -8.94 -0.45 -12.75
CA THR A 206 -10.09 -0.35 -11.83
C THR A 206 -9.81 0.65 -10.72
N LEU A 207 -8.64 0.60 -10.08
CA LEU A 207 -8.25 1.56 -9.04
C LEU A 207 -8.19 2.99 -9.58
N ALA A 208 -7.64 3.17 -10.78
CA ALA A 208 -7.60 4.48 -11.43
C ALA A 208 -9.00 5.01 -11.76
N LEU A 209 -9.91 4.16 -12.25
CA LEU A 209 -11.30 4.54 -12.53
C LEU A 209 -12.08 4.90 -11.27
N GLN A 210 -11.72 4.31 -10.12
CA GLN A 210 -12.26 4.67 -8.82
C GLN A 210 -11.68 5.97 -8.25
N GLY A 211 -10.67 6.56 -8.90
CA GLY A 211 -10.13 7.87 -8.53
C GLY A 211 -8.73 7.86 -7.90
N ALA A 212 -8.09 6.69 -7.73
CA ALA A 212 -6.73 6.63 -7.18
C ALA A 212 -5.75 7.46 -8.02
N ARG A 213 -4.97 8.35 -7.42
CA ARG A 213 -3.89 9.10 -8.07
C ARG A 213 -2.54 8.43 -7.90
N VAL A 214 -2.41 7.62 -6.87
CA VAL A 214 -1.24 6.79 -6.59
C VAL A 214 -1.69 5.39 -6.21
N ILE A 215 -0.94 4.39 -6.66
CA ILE A 215 -1.11 2.99 -6.25
C ILE A 215 0.18 2.54 -5.56
N PHE A 216 0.06 2.07 -4.32
CA PHE A 216 1.16 1.44 -3.60
C PHE A 216 1.20 -0.05 -3.94
N ASN A 217 2.38 -0.55 -4.32
CA ASN A 217 2.57 -1.94 -4.74
C ASN A 217 3.66 -2.64 -3.90
N PRO A 218 3.35 -3.05 -2.66
CA PRO A 218 4.18 -3.97 -1.92
C PRO A 218 4.51 -5.22 -2.74
N THR A 219 5.79 -5.55 -2.87
CA THR A 219 6.25 -6.65 -3.73
C THR A 219 7.41 -7.41 -3.10
N TYR A 220 7.56 -8.68 -3.45
CA TYR A 220 8.72 -9.50 -3.08
C TYR A 220 9.33 -10.23 -4.28
N GLY A 221 8.59 -10.41 -5.35
CA GLY A 221 8.96 -11.19 -6.51
C GLY A 221 9.71 -10.42 -7.60
N MET A 222 9.36 -10.68 -8.85
CA MET A 222 10.00 -10.15 -10.04
C MET A 222 10.25 -8.64 -10.00
N HIS A 223 11.48 -8.21 -10.26
CA HIS A 223 11.93 -6.81 -10.31
C HIS A 223 12.94 -6.54 -11.45
N ASN A 224 12.82 -7.28 -12.57
CA ASN A 224 13.65 -7.18 -13.76
C ASN A 224 13.08 -6.18 -14.78
N ASP A 225 13.68 -6.11 -15.98
CA ASP A 225 13.27 -5.20 -17.06
C ASP A 225 11.82 -5.40 -17.49
N LEU A 226 11.31 -6.64 -17.51
CA LEU A 226 9.90 -6.89 -17.80
C LEU A 226 8.99 -6.26 -16.72
N ASN A 227 9.38 -6.32 -15.44
CA ASN A 227 8.68 -5.63 -14.37
C ASN A 227 8.68 -4.12 -14.60
N LEU A 228 9.82 -3.55 -14.96
CA LEU A 228 9.93 -2.11 -15.24
C LEU A 228 9.00 -1.70 -16.38
N CYS A 229 8.95 -2.47 -17.49
CA CYS A 229 8.03 -2.23 -18.59
C CYS A 229 6.56 -2.26 -18.12
N ILE A 230 6.18 -3.28 -17.34
CA ILE A 230 4.82 -3.40 -16.80
C ILE A 230 4.46 -2.19 -15.93
N ILE A 231 5.28 -1.81 -14.96
CA ILE A 231 5.00 -0.72 -14.02
C ILE A 231 4.87 0.61 -14.77
N ARG A 232 5.78 0.91 -15.69
CA ARG A 232 5.73 2.11 -16.53
C ARG A 232 4.45 2.17 -17.37
N THR A 233 4.09 1.04 -18.00
CA THR A 233 2.85 0.95 -18.78
C THR A 233 1.62 1.19 -17.92
N ARG A 234 1.55 0.57 -16.73
CA ARG A 234 0.43 0.78 -15.80
C ARG A 234 0.31 2.23 -15.34
N SER A 235 1.42 2.92 -15.09
CA SER A 235 1.41 4.35 -14.79
C SER A 235 0.88 5.16 -15.97
N TYR A 236 1.45 4.98 -17.15
CA TYR A 236 1.13 5.72 -18.37
C TYR A 236 -0.33 5.56 -18.80
N GLU A 237 -0.79 4.32 -18.98
CA GLU A 237 -2.15 4.04 -19.47
C GLU A 237 -3.26 4.49 -18.49
N ASN A 238 -2.92 4.73 -17.24
CA ASN A 238 -3.86 5.15 -16.20
C ASN A 238 -3.64 6.58 -15.71
N GLY A 239 -2.56 7.26 -16.12
CA GLY A 239 -2.23 8.61 -15.68
C GLY A 239 -2.05 8.72 -14.16
N ILE A 240 -1.32 7.77 -13.55
CA ILE A 240 -1.17 7.64 -12.08
C ILE A 240 0.27 7.39 -11.69
N PHE A 241 0.59 7.67 -10.42
CA PHE A 241 1.84 7.21 -9.83
C PHE A 241 1.71 5.73 -9.41
N ILE A 242 2.80 4.96 -9.56
CA ILE A 242 2.93 3.63 -8.95
C ILE A 242 4.19 3.60 -8.10
N VAL A 243 4.01 3.25 -6.82
CA VAL A 243 5.06 3.09 -5.83
C VAL A 243 5.32 1.59 -5.64
N PHE A 244 6.30 1.06 -6.34
CA PHE A 244 6.72 -0.34 -6.26
C PHE A 244 7.79 -0.50 -5.18
N THR A 245 7.46 -1.21 -4.11
CA THR A 245 8.34 -1.41 -2.95
C THR A 245 8.75 -2.87 -2.82
N HIS A 246 10.02 -3.15 -3.07
CA HIS A 246 10.63 -4.48 -3.04
C HIS A 246 11.83 -4.52 -2.08
N PRO A 247 12.19 -5.66 -1.45
CA PRO A 247 13.33 -5.73 -0.53
C PRO A 247 14.67 -5.27 -1.11
N GLN A 248 14.82 -5.21 -2.43
CA GLN A 248 16.05 -4.85 -3.13
C GLN A 248 15.88 -3.66 -4.09
N GLN A 249 14.67 -3.14 -4.27
CA GLN A 249 14.41 -2.06 -5.21
C GLN A 249 13.31 -1.13 -4.70
N SER A 250 13.56 0.16 -4.74
CA SER A 250 12.55 1.21 -4.63
C SER A 250 12.34 1.81 -6.02
N LEU A 251 11.18 1.55 -6.62
CA LEU A 251 10.84 2.09 -7.94
C LEU A 251 9.56 2.93 -7.81
N ILE A 252 9.59 4.15 -8.35
CA ILE A 252 8.40 4.99 -8.51
C ILE A 252 8.32 5.42 -9.96
N THR A 253 7.15 5.24 -10.57
CA THR A 253 6.85 5.74 -11.91
C THR A 253 5.76 6.78 -11.86
N GLY A 254 5.88 7.80 -12.71
CA GLY A 254 4.95 8.91 -12.83
C GLY A 254 3.84 8.68 -13.85
N PRO A 255 2.86 9.60 -13.93
CA PRO A 255 1.69 9.50 -14.81
C PRO A 255 2.03 9.41 -16.31
N GLY A 256 3.19 9.91 -16.72
CA GLY A 256 3.72 9.79 -18.08
C GLY A 256 4.45 8.47 -18.36
N GLY A 257 4.53 7.56 -17.39
CA GLY A 257 5.34 6.34 -17.50
C GLY A 257 6.85 6.60 -17.30
N ASP A 258 7.22 7.79 -16.88
CA ASP A 258 8.58 8.19 -16.53
C ASP A 258 9.03 7.55 -15.21
N ILE A 259 10.33 7.40 -15.05
CA ILE A 259 10.94 6.86 -13.82
C ILE A 259 11.28 8.04 -12.90
N ILE A 260 10.56 8.17 -11.80
CA ILE A 260 10.82 9.20 -10.76
C ILE A 260 11.95 8.73 -9.84
N CYS A 261 11.92 7.47 -9.45
CA CYS A 261 12.93 6.84 -8.61
C CYS A 261 13.16 5.40 -9.09
N ASN A 262 14.42 4.99 -9.18
CA ASN A 262 14.82 3.58 -9.29
C ASN A 262 16.09 3.37 -8.45
N ASN A 263 15.94 2.89 -7.23
CA ASN A 263 17.05 2.68 -6.31
C ASN A 263 17.22 1.18 -5.99
N GLU A 264 18.29 0.60 -6.50
CA GLU A 264 18.68 -0.80 -6.30
C GLU A 264 19.93 -0.92 -5.39
N ASP A 265 20.41 0.17 -4.80
CA ASP A 265 21.56 0.14 -3.88
C ASP A 265 21.21 -0.70 -2.64
N VAL A 266 21.77 -1.90 -2.57
CA VAL A 266 21.53 -2.88 -1.49
C VAL A 266 22.05 -2.42 -0.12
N LYS A 267 22.87 -1.38 -0.06
CA LYS A 267 23.37 -0.80 1.19
C LYS A 267 22.32 0.11 1.85
N LYS A 268 21.37 0.62 1.08
CA LYS A 268 20.30 1.46 1.59
C LYS A 268 19.14 0.60 2.06
N THR A 269 18.74 0.77 3.31
CA THR A 269 17.62 0.06 3.93
C THR A 269 16.26 0.71 3.66
N TYR A 270 16.25 1.94 3.15
CA TYR A 270 15.05 2.65 2.69
C TYR A 270 15.42 3.69 1.62
N THR A 271 14.41 4.20 0.96
CA THR A 271 14.49 5.34 0.05
C THR A 271 13.32 6.27 0.31
N VAL A 272 13.56 7.57 0.44
CA VAL A 272 12.51 8.58 0.51
C VAL A 272 12.46 9.33 -0.81
N THR A 273 11.27 9.45 -1.38
CA THR A 273 11.04 10.15 -2.64
C THR A 273 9.81 11.04 -2.52
N GLU A 274 9.93 12.30 -2.93
CA GLU A 274 8.80 13.22 -3.06
C GLU A 274 8.12 12.98 -4.42
N ILE A 275 6.79 12.88 -4.43
CA ILE A 275 5.97 12.83 -5.63
C ILE A 275 4.90 13.93 -5.59
N ALA A 276 4.69 14.58 -6.73
CA ALA A 276 3.70 15.65 -6.88
C ALA A 276 2.37 15.07 -7.39
N LEU A 277 1.44 14.75 -6.49
CA LEU A 277 0.17 14.13 -6.85
C LEU A 277 -0.69 15.00 -7.79
N SER A 278 -0.44 16.30 -7.82
CA SER A 278 -1.05 17.23 -8.78
C SER A 278 -0.68 16.93 -10.25
N GLU A 279 0.41 16.22 -10.50
CA GLU A 279 0.81 15.77 -11.84
C GLU A 279 -0.04 14.61 -12.36
N ALA A 280 -0.73 13.87 -11.48
CA ALA A 280 -1.73 12.89 -11.90
C ALA A 280 -3.03 13.62 -12.28
N PRO A 281 -3.36 13.75 -13.57
CA PRO A 281 -4.46 14.59 -14.02
C PRO A 281 -5.82 14.07 -13.51
N SER A 282 -6.69 14.97 -13.08
CA SER A 282 -8.02 14.60 -12.57
C SER A 282 -8.90 13.93 -13.63
N ASN A 283 -8.75 14.33 -14.89
CA ASN A 283 -9.44 13.74 -16.05
C ASN A 283 -8.69 12.54 -16.65
N ARG A 284 -7.46 12.25 -16.19
CA ARG A 284 -6.63 11.11 -16.61
C ARG A 284 -6.31 11.05 -18.10
N GLY A 285 -6.46 12.16 -18.83
CA GLY A 285 -6.18 12.25 -20.25
C GLY A 285 -6.99 11.29 -21.12
N GLY A 286 -6.63 11.18 -22.40
CA GLY A 286 -7.34 10.38 -23.38
C GLY A 286 -7.49 8.90 -23.05
N HIS A 287 -6.49 8.28 -22.42
CA HIS A 287 -6.54 6.85 -22.06
C HIS A 287 -7.70 6.46 -21.11
N ILE A 288 -8.24 7.39 -20.37
CA ILE A 288 -9.38 7.17 -19.48
C ILE A 288 -10.65 7.75 -20.10
N VAL A 289 -10.60 9.00 -20.57
CA VAL A 289 -11.77 9.73 -21.08
C VAL A 289 -12.30 9.11 -22.39
N ASP A 290 -11.40 8.71 -23.30
CA ASP A 290 -11.76 8.18 -24.62
C ASP A 290 -12.07 6.67 -24.60
N ARG A 291 -12.17 6.07 -23.40
CA ARG A 291 -12.56 4.66 -23.29
C ARG A 291 -13.95 4.43 -23.86
N ARG A 292 -14.11 3.25 -24.44
CA ARG A 292 -15.37 2.79 -25.04
C ARG A 292 -15.94 1.60 -24.25
N PRO A 293 -16.41 1.83 -22.98
CA PRO A 293 -16.93 0.76 -22.13
C PRO A 293 -18.15 0.06 -22.75
N ASP A 294 -18.85 0.73 -23.66
CA ASP A 294 -19.96 0.18 -24.44
C ASP A 294 -19.56 -0.98 -25.35
N VAL A 295 -18.28 -1.06 -25.77
CA VAL A 295 -17.75 -2.12 -26.63
C VAL A 295 -16.85 -3.15 -25.92
N TYR A 296 -16.44 -2.89 -24.65
CA TYR A 296 -15.64 -3.82 -23.86
C TYR A 296 -16.50 -4.83 -23.10
N LYS A 297 -17.40 -5.49 -23.82
CA LYS A 297 -18.27 -6.54 -23.25
C LYS A 297 -17.57 -7.89 -23.40
N LEU A 298 -17.46 -8.63 -22.31
CA LEU A 298 -17.02 -10.02 -22.23
C LEU A 298 -18.22 -10.96 -22.18
#